data_d8400c3c4b50f38675b09113dc924a67
#
_entry.id   d8400c3c4b50f38675b09113dc924a67
#
_cell.length_a   1.000
_cell.length_b   1.000
_cell.length_c   1.000
_cell.angle_alpha   90.00
_cell.angle_beta   90.00
_cell.angle_gamma   90.00
#
_symmetry.space_group_name_H-M   'P 1'
#
loop_
_entity.id
_entity.type
_entity.pdbx_description
1 polymer ?
#
loop_
_entity_poly.entity_id
_entity_poly.type
_entity_poly.pdbx_seq_one_letter_code
_entity_poly.pdbx_strand_id
1 'polypeptide(L)'
;MSLTDFLTPIDLTKISPAKGYYTSHLGDRIQHSPADLSNIGEDTDIAIIGVQDDRNAVNNSGCALGPDYIREKLYLLNEGNYATKITDLGNIQTGATVTDTYFALKTVVAELIKKDIVPIIIGGGQDLTYAQYMAYEQLEQKVDLVVIDSHFDLDDDIYTGSIETTSESYLNKIFLHEPNYLFNYSNLGYQTYFTSQAGLRVMEKLYFDVHRLGELSGCISAAEPVIRNASMISFDINSVRSADAMGSANATPNGFYAEEACQLCRYAGFNDKLTSIGFYEFNPAYDNNGQTATLMAQMIWYFIDGYYNRKKDFPLSPKSQY
;
A
#
# COMPACT_ATOMS: atom_id res chain seq x y z
N MET A 1 15.90 -8.21 -18.83
CA MET A 1 15.96 -8.34 -17.38
C MET A 1 14.70 -9.07 -16.98
N SER A 2 14.79 -10.20 -16.29
CA SER A 2 13.61 -10.94 -15.82
C SER A 2 13.09 -10.29 -14.55
N LEU A 3 11.77 -10.35 -14.29
CA LEU A 3 11.20 -9.89 -13.00
C LEU A 3 11.85 -10.62 -11.81
N THR A 4 12.22 -11.88 -12.01
CA THR A 4 12.90 -12.69 -11.00
C THR A 4 14.25 -12.12 -10.55
N ASP A 5 14.90 -11.30 -11.38
CA ASP A 5 16.20 -10.68 -11.04
C ASP A 5 16.07 -9.64 -9.91
N PHE A 6 14.85 -9.13 -9.67
CA PHE A 6 14.56 -8.14 -8.64
C PHE A 6 13.95 -8.74 -7.35
N LEU A 7 13.68 -10.04 -7.34
CA LEU A 7 12.90 -10.69 -6.28
C LEU A 7 13.73 -11.70 -5.49
N THR A 8 13.55 -11.68 -4.18
CA THR A 8 14.04 -12.72 -3.28
C THR A 8 12.87 -13.60 -2.86
N PRO A 9 12.92 -14.93 -3.07
CA PRO A 9 11.87 -15.83 -2.64
C PRO A 9 11.59 -15.77 -1.14
N ILE A 10 10.34 -16.09 -0.78
CA ILE A 10 9.93 -16.18 0.63
C ILE A 10 10.59 -17.41 1.27
N ASP A 11 11.12 -17.21 2.47
CA ASP A 11 11.54 -18.32 3.34
C ASP A 11 10.34 -18.84 4.15
N LEU A 12 9.61 -19.79 3.61
CA LEU A 12 8.45 -20.39 4.26
C LEU A 12 8.77 -21.06 5.61
N THR A 13 10.04 -21.36 5.89
CA THR A 13 10.44 -21.93 7.18
C THR A 13 10.33 -20.91 8.32
N LYS A 14 10.46 -19.61 7.99
CA LYS A 14 10.29 -18.49 8.93
C LYS A 14 8.84 -18.05 9.08
N ILE A 15 8.02 -18.27 8.04
CA ILE A 15 6.61 -17.85 7.97
C ILE A 15 5.69 -19.06 8.24
N SER A 16 6.20 -20.12 8.85
CA SER A 16 5.43 -21.35 9.09
C SER A 16 4.23 -21.07 10.01
N PRO A 17 2.99 -21.18 9.51
CA PRO A 17 1.82 -20.92 10.33
C PRO A 17 1.74 -21.94 11.46
N ALA A 18 1.57 -21.48 12.68
CA ALA A 18 1.07 -22.30 13.75
C ALA A 18 -0.26 -22.95 13.27
N LYS A 19 -0.50 -24.21 13.53
CA LYS A 19 -1.75 -24.88 13.12
C LYS A 19 -2.95 -24.08 13.62
N GLY A 20 -3.65 -23.43 12.70
CA GLY A 20 -4.80 -22.58 13.00
C GLY A 20 -6.07 -23.39 13.27
N TYR A 21 -7.14 -22.69 13.61
CA TYR A 21 -8.47 -23.28 13.89
C TYR A 21 -9.25 -23.66 12.63
N TYR A 22 -8.80 -23.27 11.44
CA TYR A 22 -9.51 -23.46 10.18
C TYR A 22 -8.94 -24.65 9.40
N THR A 23 -9.77 -25.25 8.57
CA THR A 23 -9.40 -26.38 7.70
C THR A 23 -8.84 -25.91 6.36
N SER A 24 -9.00 -24.62 6.02
CA SER A 24 -8.48 -23.99 4.81
C SER A 24 -7.96 -22.61 5.12
N HIS A 25 -6.67 -22.41 4.95
CA HIS A 25 -5.99 -21.14 5.15
C HIS A 25 -5.71 -20.47 3.81
N LEU A 26 -5.69 -19.13 3.81
CA LEU A 26 -5.34 -18.35 2.63
C LEU A 26 -3.94 -18.74 2.12
N GLY A 27 -2.98 -18.97 3.03
CA GLY A 27 -1.62 -19.42 2.69
C GLY A 27 -1.56 -20.74 1.92
N ASP A 28 -2.54 -21.64 2.09
CA ASP A 28 -2.60 -22.90 1.37
C ASP A 28 -3.02 -22.72 -0.11
N ARG A 29 -3.60 -21.55 -0.44
CA ARG A 29 -4.09 -21.18 -1.78
C ARG A 29 -3.18 -20.25 -2.54
N ILE A 30 -2.36 -19.50 -1.82
CA ILE A 30 -1.40 -18.58 -2.43
C ILE A 30 -0.29 -19.37 -3.11
N GLN A 31 0.00 -19.04 -4.36
CA GLN A 31 1.21 -19.52 -5.02
C GLN A 31 2.41 -18.73 -4.49
N HIS A 32 3.43 -19.44 -4.00
CA HIS A 32 4.60 -18.80 -3.39
C HIS A 32 5.80 -18.77 -4.34
N SER A 33 6.37 -17.59 -4.54
CA SER A 33 7.67 -17.36 -5.22
C SER A 33 7.89 -18.26 -6.44
N PRO A 34 7.03 -18.20 -7.47
CA PRO A 34 7.18 -19.05 -8.65
C PRO A 34 8.51 -18.78 -9.35
N ALA A 35 9.17 -19.85 -9.79
CA ALA A 35 10.46 -19.76 -10.49
C ALA A 35 10.34 -19.14 -11.89
N ASP A 36 9.16 -19.26 -12.52
CA ASP A 36 8.84 -18.69 -13.83
C ASP A 36 7.66 -17.73 -13.73
N LEU A 37 7.89 -16.47 -14.07
CA LEU A 37 6.90 -15.40 -14.10
C LEU A 37 6.43 -15.04 -15.51
N SER A 38 6.82 -15.81 -16.53
CA SER A 38 6.47 -15.50 -17.92
C SER A 38 4.94 -15.49 -18.14
N ASN A 39 4.22 -16.43 -17.54
CA ASN A 39 2.77 -16.60 -17.67
C ASN A 39 1.99 -16.19 -16.40
N ILE A 40 2.58 -15.37 -15.55
CA ILE A 40 1.98 -14.99 -14.26
C ILE A 40 0.56 -14.42 -14.42
N GLY A 41 0.25 -13.74 -15.54
CA GLY A 41 -1.06 -13.13 -15.78
C GLY A 41 -2.20 -14.13 -16.06
N GLU A 42 -1.93 -15.40 -16.34
CA GLU A 42 -2.97 -16.40 -16.62
C GLU A 42 -3.65 -16.92 -15.33
N ASP A 43 -2.86 -17.04 -14.25
CA ASP A 43 -3.27 -17.62 -12.97
C ASP A 43 -3.12 -16.67 -11.78
N THR A 44 -2.96 -15.36 -12.02
CA THR A 44 -2.75 -14.39 -10.95
C THR A 44 -3.58 -13.14 -11.21
N ASP A 45 -4.47 -12.81 -10.27
CA ASP A 45 -5.23 -11.56 -10.25
C ASP A 45 -4.56 -10.54 -9.31
N ILE A 46 -3.97 -11.02 -8.23
CA ILE A 46 -3.32 -10.22 -7.18
C ILE A 46 -1.92 -10.75 -6.93
N ALA A 47 -0.93 -9.87 -6.86
CA ALA A 47 0.44 -10.21 -6.48
C ALA A 47 0.83 -9.55 -5.15
N ILE A 48 1.31 -10.31 -4.17
CA ILE A 48 1.86 -9.79 -2.92
C ILE A 48 3.36 -9.58 -3.09
N ILE A 49 3.86 -8.41 -2.70
CA ILE A 49 5.27 -8.04 -2.78
C ILE A 49 5.70 -7.43 -1.45
N GLY A 50 6.72 -7.96 -0.81
CA GLY A 50 7.37 -7.31 0.33
C GLY A 50 8.47 -6.37 -0.13
N VAL A 51 8.71 -5.29 0.61
CA VAL A 51 9.86 -4.39 0.40
C VAL A 51 10.56 -4.17 1.73
N GLN A 52 11.72 -4.77 1.89
CA GLN A 52 12.49 -4.77 3.14
C GLN A 52 13.50 -3.61 3.15
N ASP A 53 13.00 -2.37 3.04
CA ASP A 53 13.82 -1.16 3.07
C ASP A 53 13.23 -0.12 4.01
N ASP A 54 14.01 0.34 4.98
CA ASP A 54 13.63 1.35 5.97
C ASP A 54 14.67 2.46 6.11
N ARG A 55 15.61 2.55 5.16
CA ARG A 55 16.71 3.53 5.21
C ARG A 55 16.22 4.98 5.21
N ASN A 56 15.05 5.23 4.63
CA ASN A 56 14.41 6.54 4.57
C ASN A 56 13.18 6.64 5.49
N ALA A 57 12.89 5.63 6.31
CA ALA A 57 11.85 5.69 7.34
C ALA A 57 12.30 6.58 8.51
N VAL A 58 11.62 7.70 8.72
CA VAL A 58 11.97 8.65 9.77
C VAL A 58 11.55 8.07 11.12
N ASN A 59 12.49 8.01 12.05
CA ASN A 59 12.33 7.49 13.43
C ASN A 59 11.85 6.03 13.53
N ASN A 60 11.64 5.30 12.43
CA ASN A 60 11.01 3.99 12.41
C ASN A 60 11.90 2.87 11.85
N SER A 61 13.22 2.93 12.12
CA SER A 61 14.15 1.87 11.74
C SER A 61 13.74 0.52 12.34
N GLY A 62 13.72 -0.53 11.51
CA GLY A 62 13.19 -1.87 11.83
C GLY A 62 11.89 -2.19 11.08
N CYS A 63 11.21 -1.21 10.47
CA CYS A 63 10.00 -1.48 9.68
C CYS A 63 10.29 -2.31 8.41
N ALA A 64 11.53 -2.39 7.94
CA ALA A 64 11.95 -3.31 6.88
C ALA A 64 11.63 -4.79 7.18
N LEU A 65 11.48 -5.16 8.44
CA LEU A 65 11.12 -6.52 8.85
C LEU A 65 9.62 -6.81 8.76
N GLY A 66 8.79 -5.76 8.61
CA GLY A 66 7.33 -5.84 8.62
C GLY A 66 6.72 -6.87 7.67
N PRO A 67 7.16 -6.99 6.40
CA PRO A 67 6.53 -7.85 5.43
C PRO A 67 6.37 -9.31 5.86
N ASP A 68 7.38 -9.91 6.48
CA ASP A 68 7.35 -11.32 6.86
C ASP A 68 6.42 -11.55 8.07
N TYR A 69 6.37 -10.62 9.03
CA TYR A 69 5.47 -10.70 10.19
C TYR A 69 3.99 -10.56 9.77
N ILE A 70 3.69 -9.72 8.78
CA ILE A 70 2.33 -9.57 8.25
C ILE A 70 1.92 -10.84 7.50
N ARG A 71 2.80 -11.42 6.69
CA ARG A 71 2.54 -12.68 5.98
C ARG A 71 2.23 -13.82 6.94
N GLU A 72 2.96 -13.93 8.04
CA GLU A 72 2.70 -14.95 9.08
C GLU A 72 1.24 -14.91 9.55
N LYS A 73 0.67 -13.71 9.73
CA LYS A 73 -0.72 -13.54 10.16
C LYS A 73 -1.71 -13.71 9.01
N LEU A 74 -1.39 -13.16 7.83
CA LEU A 74 -2.24 -13.21 6.64
C LEU A 74 -2.49 -14.65 6.18
N TYR A 75 -1.45 -15.48 6.18
CA TYR A 75 -1.56 -16.85 5.70
C TYR A 75 -2.44 -17.75 6.60
N LEU A 76 -2.63 -17.35 7.87
CA LEU A 76 -3.51 -18.05 8.82
C LEU A 76 -4.99 -17.68 8.66
N LEU A 77 -5.32 -16.62 7.91
CA LEU A 77 -6.71 -16.23 7.72
C LEU A 77 -7.42 -17.21 6.77
N ASN A 78 -8.75 -17.27 6.85
CA ASN A 78 -9.55 -18.11 5.97
C ASN A 78 -9.47 -17.63 4.52
N GLU A 79 -9.47 -18.55 3.56
CA GLU A 79 -9.38 -18.26 2.12
C GLU A 79 -10.58 -17.48 1.53
N GLY A 80 -11.72 -17.43 2.24
CA GLY A 80 -12.97 -16.85 1.71
C GLY A 80 -13.76 -17.82 0.83
N ASN A 81 -14.82 -17.34 0.19
CA ASN A 81 -15.75 -18.12 -0.63
C ASN A 81 -15.59 -17.87 -2.15
N TYR A 82 -14.40 -17.54 -2.59
CA TYR A 82 -14.08 -17.24 -3.99
C TYR A 82 -12.85 -18.02 -4.46
N ALA A 83 -12.74 -18.23 -5.76
CA ALA A 83 -11.54 -18.84 -6.36
C ALA A 83 -10.41 -17.81 -6.36
N THR A 84 -9.57 -17.83 -5.33
CA THR A 84 -8.42 -16.92 -5.23
C THR A 84 -7.35 -17.28 -6.24
N LYS A 85 -6.90 -16.26 -6.99
CA LYS A 85 -5.73 -16.31 -7.85
C LYS A 85 -4.71 -15.31 -7.34
N ILE A 86 -4.04 -15.66 -6.26
CA ILE A 86 -3.07 -14.82 -5.57
C ILE A 86 -1.70 -15.48 -5.65
N THR A 87 -0.70 -14.68 -6.03
CA THR A 87 0.70 -15.09 -6.03
C THR A 87 1.50 -14.18 -5.10
N ASP A 88 2.21 -14.75 -4.15
CA ASP A 88 3.20 -14.00 -3.37
C ASP A 88 4.57 -14.13 -4.04
N LEU A 89 5.09 -13.01 -4.52
CA LEU A 89 6.34 -12.94 -5.27
C LEU A 89 7.59 -12.90 -4.38
N GLY A 90 7.40 -12.83 -3.07
CA GLY A 90 8.51 -12.63 -2.14
C GLY A 90 8.83 -11.16 -1.92
N ASN A 91 10.09 -10.85 -1.70
CA ASN A 91 10.54 -9.51 -1.36
C ASN A 91 11.36 -8.90 -2.50
N ILE A 92 11.22 -7.59 -2.72
CA ILE A 92 12.14 -6.83 -3.56
C ILE A 92 13.54 -6.92 -2.96
N GLN A 93 14.53 -7.22 -3.78
CA GLN A 93 15.93 -7.20 -3.38
C GLN A 93 16.33 -5.77 -3.00
N THR A 94 16.78 -5.60 -1.76
CA THR A 94 17.29 -4.32 -1.30
C THR A 94 18.56 -3.97 -2.09
N GLY A 95 18.50 -2.84 -2.81
CA GLY A 95 19.63 -2.37 -3.60
C GLY A 95 20.77 -1.79 -2.76
N ALA A 96 21.92 -1.53 -3.38
CA ALA A 96 23.05 -0.88 -2.72
C ALA A 96 22.65 0.51 -2.18
N THR A 97 21.84 1.24 -2.95
CA THR A 97 21.23 2.50 -2.57
C THR A 97 19.70 2.36 -2.47
N VAL A 98 19.04 3.30 -1.78
CA VAL A 98 17.56 3.36 -1.76
C VAL A 98 16.99 3.54 -3.17
N THR A 99 17.69 4.32 -4.02
CA THR A 99 17.30 4.52 -5.42
C THR A 99 17.27 3.22 -6.21
N ASP A 100 18.19 2.28 -5.92
CA ASP A 100 18.19 0.96 -6.57
C ASP A 100 16.95 0.15 -6.14
N THR A 101 16.58 0.23 -4.86
CA THR A 101 15.35 -0.41 -4.36
C THR A 101 14.11 0.20 -5.01
N TYR A 102 14.05 1.55 -5.14
CA TYR A 102 12.97 2.23 -5.84
C TYR A 102 12.87 1.79 -7.31
N PHE A 103 14.02 1.66 -7.99
CA PHE A 103 14.05 1.19 -9.37
C PHE A 103 13.52 -0.24 -9.51
N ALA A 104 13.89 -1.13 -8.60
CA ALA A 104 13.42 -2.51 -8.59
C ALA A 104 11.89 -2.55 -8.33
N LEU A 105 11.40 -1.84 -7.31
CA LEU A 105 9.98 -1.80 -6.97
C LEU A 105 9.14 -1.23 -8.12
N LYS A 106 9.53 -0.07 -8.67
CA LYS A 106 8.79 0.54 -9.79
C LYS A 106 8.72 -0.40 -10.99
N THR A 107 9.81 -1.10 -11.30
CA THR A 107 9.87 -2.01 -12.45
C THR A 107 8.93 -3.20 -12.26
N VAL A 108 8.94 -3.82 -11.09
CA VAL A 108 8.07 -4.96 -10.78
C VAL A 108 6.60 -4.52 -10.77
N VAL A 109 6.26 -3.41 -10.13
CA VAL A 109 4.89 -2.88 -10.08
C VAL A 109 4.38 -2.55 -11.50
N ALA A 110 5.19 -1.87 -12.32
CA ALA A 110 4.81 -1.54 -13.69
C ALA A 110 4.54 -2.79 -14.54
N GLU A 111 5.36 -3.82 -14.43
CA GLU A 111 5.17 -5.05 -15.20
C GLU A 111 3.94 -5.86 -14.74
N LEU A 112 3.59 -5.81 -13.46
CA LEU A 112 2.35 -6.42 -12.96
C LEU A 112 1.12 -5.67 -13.47
N ILE A 113 1.10 -4.35 -13.39
CA ILE A 113 -0.02 -3.52 -13.89
C ILE A 113 -0.22 -3.76 -15.39
N LYS A 114 0.83 -3.85 -16.20
CA LYS A 114 0.74 -4.18 -17.64
C LYS A 114 0.04 -5.52 -17.91
N LYS A 115 0.09 -6.44 -16.96
CA LYS A 115 -0.53 -7.78 -17.05
C LYS A 115 -1.91 -7.82 -16.37
N ASP A 116 -2.49 -6.67 -16.04
CA ASP A 116 -3.75 -6.54 -15.29
C ASP A 116 -3.73 -7.22 -13.91
N ILE A 117 -2.55 -7.37 -13.30
CA ILE A 117 -2.37 -7.90 -11.96
C ILE A 117 -2.28 -6.74 -10.98
N VAL A 118 -3.03 -6.80 -9.87
CA VAL A 118 -2.98 -5.77 -8.82
C VAL A 118 -1.91 -6.13 -7.78
N PRO A 119 -0.79 -5.38 -7.69
CA PRO A 119 0.17 -5.57 -6.61
C PRO A 119 -0.37 -5.04 -5.28
N ILE A 120 -0.24 -5.85 -4.25
CA ILE A 120 -0.30 -5.48 -2.84
C ILE A 120 1.14 -5.35 -2.35
N ILE A 121 1.57 -4.14 -2.07
CA ILE A 121 2.92 -3.85 -1.57
C ILE A 121 2.86 -3.84 -0.04
N ILE A 122 3.68 -4.66 0.59
CA ILE A 122 3.89 -4.63 2.04
C ILE A 122 5.27 -4.04 2.24
N GLY A 123 5.32 -2.75 2.60
CA GLY A 123 6.56 -2.00 2.63
C GLY A 123 7.24 -1.95 3.98
N GLY A 124 8.42 -1.33 3.97
CA GLY A 124 9.09 -0.70 5.08
C GLY A 124 8.59 0.73 5.24
N GLY A 125 9.44 1.72 4.95
CA GLY A 125 9.08 3.13 5.04
C GLY A 125 8.06 3.59 3.99
N GLN A 126 7.27 4.61 4.31
CA GLN A 126 6.26 5.15 3.39
C GLN A 126 6.86 5.94 2.22
N ASP A 127 8.15 6.29 2.25
CA ASP A 127 8.90 6.81 1.11
C ASP A 127 8.80 5.90 -0.14
N LEU A 128 8.55 4.60 0.05
CA LEU A 128 8.30 3.64 -1.02
C LEU A 128 7.04 3.98 -1.86
N THR A 129 6.15 4.81 -1.36
CA THR A 129 5.01 5.37 -2.13
C THR A 129 5.51 6.13 -3.37
N TYR A 130 6.66 6.81 -3.28
CA TYR A 130 7.26 7.45 -4.45
C TYR A 130 7.69 6.41 -5.51
N ALA A 131 8.27 5.29 -5.09
CA ALA A 131 8.63 4.21 -6.01
C ALA A 131 7.40 3.55 -6.65
N GLN A 132 6.31 3.37 -5.89
CA GLN A 132 5.02 2.92 -6.41
C GLN A 132 4.46 3.90 -7.46
N TYR A 133 4.52 5.21 -7.21
CA TYR A 133 4.13 6.26 -8.16
C TYR A 133 4.97 6.23 -9.45
N MET A 134 6.28 6.05 -9.36
CA MET A 134 7.15 5.98 -10.53
C MET A 134 6.82 4.81 -11.48
N ALA A 135 6.09 3.79 -11.02
CA ALA A 135 5.61 2.73 -11.91
C ALA A 135 4.61 3.27 -12.94
N TYR A 136 3.78 4.20 -12.55
CA TYR A 136 2.80 4.84 -13.45
C TYR A 136 3.47 5.81 -14.44
N GLU A 137 4.53 6.50 -14.02
CA GLU A 137 5.39 7.23 -14.94
C GLU A 137 5.95 6.30 -16.02
N GLN A 138 6.50 5.15 -15.64
CA GLN A 138 7.02 4.16 -16.59
C GLN A 138 5.94 3.62 -17.55
N LEU A 139 4.69 3.63 -17.13
CA LEU A 139 3.53 3.23 -17.93
C LEU A 139 2.92 4.39 -18.75
N GLU A 140 3.40 5.62 -18.54
CA GLU A 140 2.81 6.85 -19.10
C GLU A 140 1.31 6.98 -18.77
N GLN A 141 0.92 6.55 -17.55
CA GLN A 141 -0.46 6.54 -17.08
C GLN A 141 -0.69 7.60 -16.00
N LYS A 142 -1.81 8.33 -16.13
CA LYS A 142 -2.26 9.27 -15.10
C LYS A 142 -2.65 8.53 -13.82
N VAL A 143 -2.34 9.15 -12.68
CA VAL A 143 -2.56 8.61 -11.34
C VAL A 143 -3.54 9.47 -10.56
N ASP A 144 -4.59 8.84 -10.05
CA ASP A 144 -5.40 9.35 -8.95
C ASP A 144 -4.88 8.68 -7.67
N LEU A 145 -4.05 9.42 -6.91
CA LEU A 145 -3.42 8.93 -5.69
C LEU A 145 -4.30 9.23 -4.47
N VAL A 146 -4.66 8.21 -3.73
CA VAL A 146 -5.24 8.35 -2.39
C VAL A 146 -4.24 7.89 -1.35
N VAL A 147 -3.93 8.77 -0.40
CA VAL A 147 -3.10 8.47 0.77
C VAL A 147 -3.98 8.43 2.01
N ILE A 148 -3.90 7.35 2.77
CA ILE A 148 -4.57 7.21 4.06
C ILE A 148 -3.52 7.42 5.13
N ASP A 149 -3.53 8.61 5.73
CA ASP A 149 -2.46 9.06 6.60
C ASP A 149 -2.93 10.19 7.53
N SER A 150 -2.30 10.27 8.70
CA SER A 150 -2.47 11.36 9.67
C SER A 150 -1.70 12.65 9.32
N HIS A 151 -0.73 12.55 8.39
CA HIS A 151 0.16 13.62 7.90
C HIS A 151 -0.04 13.85 6.40
N PHE A 152 0.61 14.89 5.88
CA PHE A 152 0.72 15.09 4.44
C PHE A 152 2.06 14.63 3.86
N ASP A 153 3.07 14.40 4.70
CA ASP A 153 4.43 14.05 4.32
C ASP A 153 5.00 15.00 3.25
N LEU A 154 4.80 16.26 3.52
CA LEU A 154 5.13 17.37 2.67
C LEU A 154 5.89 18.42 3.47
N ASP A 155 7.07 18.82 2.99
CA ASP A 155 7.81 19.92 3.59
C ASP A 155 7.13 21.27 3.40
N ASP A 156 7.35 22.18 4.34
CA ASP A 156 6.81 23.55 4.28
C ASP A 156 7.26 24.34 3.05
N ASP A 157 8.43 24.03 2.51
CA ASP A 157 8.96 24.64 1.29
C ASP A 157 9.22 23.59 0.20
N ILE A 158 8.21 23.34 -0.58
CA ILE A 158 8.26 22.38 -1.71
C ILE A 158 9.20 22.81 -2.84
N TYR A 159 9.65 24.08 -2.88
CA TYR A 159 10.40 24.65 -4.01
C TYR A 159 11.90 24.71 -3.79
N THR A 160 12.44 24.47 -2.59
CA THR A 160 13.87 24.62 -2.31
C THR A 160 14.77 23.46 -2.76
N GLY A 161 14.24 22.44 -3.38
CA GLY A 161 14.93 21.76 -4.51
C GLY A 161 15.95 20.67 -4.21
N SER A 162 16.33 20.31 -3.00
CA SER A 162 17.25 19.19 -2.74
C SER A 162 16.89 18.36 -1.51
N ILE A 163 15.62 18.08 -1.38
CA ILE A 163 15.12 17.33 -0.23
C ILE A 163 15.39 15.86 -0.47
N GLU A 164 16.05 15.20 0.48
CA GLU A 164 16.13 13.77 0.52
C GLU A 164 14.72 13.19 0.61
N THR A 165 14.43 12.15 -0.16
CA THR A 165 13.13 11.48 -0.09
C THR A 165 13.08 10.68 1.21
N THR A 166 12.19 11.04 2.11
CA THR A 166 11.96 10.32 3.39
C THR A 166 10.49 9.94 3.51
N SER A 167 10.14 9.13 4.51
CA SER A 167 8.73 8.80 4.80
C SER A 167 7.90 10.04 5.15
N GLU A 168 8.50 11.14 5.60
CA GLU A 168 7.83 12.39 5.95
C GLU A 168 7.90 13.47 4.83
N SER A 169 8.52 13.17 3.67
CA SER A 169 8.72 14.17 2.60
C SER A 169 8.58 13.65 1.17
N TYR A 170 8.21 12.37 0.99
CA TYR A 170 8.11 11.73 -0.32
C TYR A 170 7.11 12.44 -1.26
N LEU A 171 6.09 13.10 -0.71
CA LEU A 171 5.07 13.78 -1.48
C LEU A 171 5.63 14.97 -2.27
N ASN A 172 6.67 15.65 -1.76
CA ASN A 172 7.39 16.66 -2.51
C ASN A 172 7.93 16.13 -3.83
N LYS A 173 8.52 14.92 -3.79
CA LYS A 173 9.06 14.27 -4.99
C LYS A 173 7.96 13.96 -6.00
N ILE A 174 6.79 13.52 -5.54
CA ILE A 174 5.64 13.24 -6.41
C ILE A 174 5.12 14.52 -7.05
N PHE A 175 4.97 15.60 -6.27
CA PHE A 175 4.43 16.88 -6.80
C PHE A 175 5.37 17.59 -7.76
N LEU A 176 6.69 17.47 -7.53
CA LEU A 176 7.72 18.10 -8.36
C LEU A 176 8.27 17.17 -9.45
N HIS A 177 7.75 15.94 -9.56
CA HIS A 177 8.22 14.99 -10.56
C HIS A 177 7.91 15.46 -11.99
N GLU A 178 8.89 15.38 -12.90
CA GLU A 178 8.74 15.75 -14.30
C GLU A 178 9.19 14.61 -15.22
N PRO A 179 8.35 14.18 -16.19
CA PRO A 179 6.97 14.62 -16.44
C PRO A 179 6.01 14.17 -15.34
N ASN A 180 5.07 15.04 -14.94
CA ASN A 180 4.13 14.73 -13.87
C ASN A 180 2.92 13.95 -14.39
N TYR A 181 2.69 12.77 -13.83
CA TYR A 181 1.54 11.92 -14.13
C TYR A 181 0.47 11.95 -13.03
N LEU A 182 0.69 12.68 -11.94
CA LEU A 182 -0.31 12.87 -10.90
C LEU A 182 -1.48 13.69 -11.45
N PHE A 183 -2.65 13.07 -11.58
CA PHE A 183 -3.85 13.75 -12.04
C PHE A 183 -4.64 14.34 -10.87
N ASN A 184 -4.80 13.56 -9.79
CA ASN A 184 -5.41 14.01 -8.55
C ASN A 184 -4.71 13.39 -7.34
N TYR A 185 -4.77 14.10 -6.21
CA TYR A 185 -4.31 13.63 -4.92
C TYR A 185 -5.41 13.81 -3.89
N SER A 186 -5.60 12.79 -3.06
CA SER A 186 -6.51 12.89 -1.91
C SER A 186 -5.84 12.33 -0.66
N ASN A 187 -5.98 13.03 0.47
CA ASN A 187 -5.59 12.50 1.77
C ASN A 187 -6.81 12.21 2.62
N LEU A 188 -6.86 11.02 3.21
CA LEU A 188 -7.91 10.58 4.13
C LEU A 188 -7.31 10.39 5.52
N GLY A 189 -7.72 11.22 6.47
CA GLY A 189 -7.39 11.05 7.87
C GLY A 189 -6.40 12.06 8.43
N TYR A 190 -6.00 13.10 7.68
CA TYR A 190 -5.05 14.07 8.22
C TYR A 190 -5.54 14.69 9.53
N GLN A 191 -4.58 15.01 10.40
CA GLN A 191 -4.87 15.59 11.70
C GLN A 191 -4.24 16.98 11.76
N THR A 192 -5.06 17.99 12.09
CA THR A 192 -4.67 19.40 12.00
C THR A 192 -3.47 19.80 12.88
N TYR A 193 -3.21 19.06 13.94
CA TYR A 193 -2.04 19.31 14.79
C TYR A 193 -0.75 18.67 14.27
N PHE A 194 -0.84 17.83 13.22
CA PHE A 194 0.31 17.30 12.49
C PHE A 194 0.54 18.00 11.15
N THR A 195 -0.33 18.93 10.78
CA THR A 195 -0.31 19.53 9.45
C THR A 195 -0.01 21.01 9.54
N SER A 196 1.00 21.47 8.80
CA SER A 196 1.34 22.88 8.74
C SER A 196 0.31 23.69 7.93
N GLN A 197 0.18 24.98 8.23
CA GLN A 197 -0.63 25.89 7.42
C GLN A 197 -0.07 26.09 6.01
N ALA A 198 1.23 25.87 5.83
CA ALA A 198 1.85 25.90 4.50
C ALA A 198 1.40 24.70 3.67
N GLY A 199 1.42 23.49 4.23
CA GLY A 199 0.93 22.30 3.58
C GLY A 199 -0.55 22.40 3.18
N LEU A 200 -1.42 22.89 4.06
CA LEU A 200 -2.85 23.11 3.73
C LEU A 200 -3.01 24.08 2.55
N ARG A 201 -2.27 25.19 2.52
CA ARG A 201 -2.31 26.14 1.39
C ARG A 201 -1.83 25.52 0.08
N VAL A 202 -0.87 24.58 0.13
CA VAL A 202 -0.42 23.86 -1.05
C VAL A 202 -1.57 22.98 -1.59
N MET A 203 -2.24 22.22 -0.72
CA MET A 203 -3.38 21.38 -1.11
C MET A 203 -4.51 22.21 -1.72
N GLU A 204 -4.88 23.32 -1.10
CA GLU A 204 -5.89 24.26 -1.62
C GLU A 204 -5.49 24.83 -2.99
N LYS A 205 -4.24 25.28 -3.15
CA LYS A 205 -3.72 25.85 -4.40
C LYS A 205 -3.70 24.87 -5.55
N LEU A 206 -3.45 23.59 -5.26
CA LEU A 206 -3.44 22.50 -6.25
C LEU A 206 -4.82 21.86 -6.45
N TYR A 207 -5.85 22.32 -5.72
CA TYR A 207 -7.21 21.77 -5.75
C TYR A 207 -7.27 20.28 -5.38
N PHE A 208 -6.42 19.86 -4.44
CA PHE A 208 -6.40 18.49 -3.95
C PHE A 208 -7.40 18.29 -2.82
N ASP A 209 -7.98 17.09 -2.75
CA ASP A 209 -9.01 16.75 -1.77
C ASP A 209 -8.38 16.24 -0.48
N VAL A 210 -8.61 16.93 0.63
CA VAL A 210 -8.10 16.51 1.94
C VAL A 210 -9.21 16.40 2.96
N HIS A 211 -9.34 15.24 3.59
CA HIS A 211 -10.40 14.92 4.53
C HIS A 211 -9.83 14.68 5.93
N ARG A 212 -10.23 15.51 6.87
CA ARG A 212 -9.81 15.37 8.27
C ARG A 212 -10.32 14.09 8.89
N LEU A 213 -9.54 13.51 9.80
CA LEU A 213 -9.98 12.35 10.57
C LEU A 213 -11.35 12.59 11.21
N GLY A 214 -11.58 13.76 11.83
CA GLY A 214 -12.86 14.08 12.49
C GLY A 214 -14.07 14.21 11.55
N GLU A 215 -13.86 14.39 10.25
CA GLU A 215 -14.95 14.39 9.24
C GLU A 215 -15.34 12.96 8.84
N LEU A 216 -14.37 12.05 8.87
CA LEU A 216 -14.56 10.65 8.50
C LEU A 216 -14.97 9.78 9.70
N SER A 217 -14.52 10.15 10.90
CA SER A 217 -14.87 9.45 12.14
C SER A 217 -16.37 9.50 12.38
N GLY A 218 -16.98 8.33 12.55
CA GLY A 218 -18.43 8.18 12.70
C GLY A 218 -19.23 8.17 11.39
N CYS A 219 -18.58 8.43 10.24
CA CYS A 219 -19.18 8.29 8.91
C CYS A 219 -18.14 7.86 7.87
N ILE A 220 -17.46 6.75 8.13
CA ILE A 220 -16.37 6.25 7.26
C ILE A 220 -16.82 5.97 5.81
N SER A 221 -18.13 5.78 5.59
CA SER A 221 -18.70 5.63 4.26
C SER A 221 -18.53 6.88 3.37
N ALA A 222 -18.26 8.05 3.96
CA ALA A 222 -17.94 9.27 3.20
C ALA A 222 -16.61 9.17 2.45
N ALA A 223 -15.70 8.27 2.86
CA ALA A 223 -14.44 8.01 2.15
C ALA A 223 -14.64 7.15 0.87
N GLU A 224 -15.73 6.41 0.75
CA GLU A 224 -15.96 5.47 -0.34
C GLU A 224 -15.93 6.14 -1.72
N PRO A 225 -16.59 7.29 -1.99
CA PRO A 225 -16.54 7.95 -3.29
C PRO A 225 -15.13 8.43 -3.68
N VAL A 226 -14.30 8.81 -2.70
CA VAL A 226 -12.90 9.21 -2.93
C VAL A 226 -12.08 7.98 -3.31
N ILE A 227 -12.17 6.91 -2.53
CA ILE A 227 -11.46 5.65 -2.77
C ILE A 227 -11.87 5.03 -4.11
N ARG A 228 -13.14 5.11 -4.50
CA ARG A 228 -13.66 4.58 -5.78
C ARG A 228 -12.99 5.21 -7.01
N ASN A 229 -12.45 6.40 -6.90
CA ASN A 229 -11.77 7.07 -7.99
C ASN A 229 -10.26 6.81 -8.03
N ALA A 230 -9.68 6.25 -6.98
CA ALA A 230 -8.25 5.99 -6.89
C ALA A 230 -7.77 4.99 -7.95
N SER A 231 -6.63 5.26 -8.56
CA SER A 231 -5.85 4.27 -9.31
C SER A 231 -4.71 3.68 -8.48
N MET A 232 -4.24 4.43 -7.48
CA MET A 232 -3.17 4.05 -6.56
C MET A 232 -3.55 4.43 -5.12
N ILE A 233 -3.30 3.53 -4.17
CA ILE A 233 -3.50 3.80 -2.74
C ILE A 233 -2.20 3.55 -1.97
N SER A 234 -1.87 4.47 -1.06
CA SER A 234 -0.83 4.34 -0.03
C SER A 234 -1.47 4.40 1.34
N PHE A 235 -1.24 3.40 2.18
CA PHE A 235 -1.79 3.33 3.53
C PHE A 235 -0.65 3.32 4.55
N ASP A 236 -0.56 4.39 5.36
CA ASP A 236 0.30 4.44 6.53
C ASP A 236 -0.43 3.86 7.75
N ILE A 237 0.19 2.88 8.41
CA ILE A 237 -0.37 2.29 9.64
C ILE A 237 -0.46 3.31 10.80
N ASN A 238 0.33 4.38 10.77
CA ASN A 238 0.27 5.46 11.76
C ASN A 238 -1.04 6.29 11.68
N SER A 239 -1.81 6.13 10.61
CA SER A 239 -3.17 6.71 10.52
C SER A 239 -4.16 6.01 11.45
N VAL A 240 -3.85 4.79 11.93
CA VAL A 240 -4.64 4.01 12.87
C VAL A 240 -4.19 4.34 14.31
N ARG A 241 -5.15 4.48 15.23
CA ARG A 241 -4.83 4.78 16.63
C ARG A 241 -3.96 3.69 17.27
N SER A 242 -3.01 4.09 18.12
CA SER A 242 -2.06 3.16 18.76
C SER A 242 -2.71 2.11 19.65
N ALA A 243 -3.93 2.32 20.14
CA ALA A 243 -4.68 1.30 20.87
C ALA A 243 -4.99 0.07 20.01
N ASP A 244 -5.13 0.22 18.70
CA ASP A 244 -5.41 -0.84 17.74
C ASP A 244 -4.15 -1.24 16.94
N ALA A 245 -3.23 -0.29 16.68
CA ALA A 245 -2.01 -0.49 15.91
C ALA A 245 -0.82 0.23 16.57
N MET A 246 -0.18 -0.42 17.53
CA MET A 246 0.99 0.14 18.21
C MET A 246 2.32 -0.15 17.53
N GLY A 247 2.32 -0.97 16.48
CA GLY A 247 3.52 -1.49 15.81
C GLY A 247 4.18 -0.46 14.88
N SER A 248 4.53 0.70 15.41
CA SER A 248 5.36 1.72 14.78
C SER A 248 5.93 2.65 15.84
N ALA A 249 7.13 3.19 15.61
CA ALA A 249 7.72 4.20 16.49
C ALA A 249 6.91 5.51 16.51
N ASN A 250 6.18 5.79 15.42
CA ASN A 250 5.40 7.01 15.23
C ASN A 250 3.90 6.84 15.56
N ALA A 251 3.51 5.70 16.17
CA ALA A 251 2.11 5.44 16.51
C ALA A 251 1.54 6.45 17.50
N THR A 252 0.36 6.98 17.24
CA THR A 252 -0.30 8.01 18.07
C THR A 252 -1.63 7.52 18.64
N PRO A 253 -2.11 8.09 19.78
CA PRO A 253 -3.34 7.61 20.42
C PRO A 253 -4.61 7.93 19.64
N ASN A 254 -4.58 8.92 18.72
CA ASN A 254 -5.72 9.29 17.90
C ASN A 254 -5.50 8.86 16.45
N GLY A 255 -6.52 8.28 15.82
CA GLY A 255 -6.46 7.72 14.48
C GLY A 255 -7.75 6.97 14.15
N PHE A 256 -7.79 6.36 12.98
CA PHE A 256 -8.87 5.45 12.62
C PHE A 256 -8.96 4.26 13.58
N TYR A 257 -10.16 3.76 13.79
CA TYR A 257 -10.36 2.48 14.47
C TYR A 257 -9.97 1.32 13.55
N ALA A 258 -9.65 0.16 14.13
CA ALA A 258 -9.30 -1.05 13.36
C ALA A 258 -10.37 -1.45 12.34
N GLU A 259 -11.66 -1.39 12.73
CA GLU A 259 -12.78 -1.68 11.83
C GLU A 259 -12.92 -0.65 10.70
N GLU A 260 -12.62 0.62 10.97
CA GLU A 260 -12.63 1.68 9.94
C GLU A 260 -11.50 1.45 8.92
N ALA A 261 -10.29 1.10 9.38
CA ALA A 261 -9.16 0.76 8.53
C ALA A 261 -9.47 -0.46 7.63
N CYS A 262 -10.07 -1.50 8.19
CA CYS A 262 -10.53 -2.67 7.42
C CYS A 262 -11.60 -2.28 6.39
N GLN A 263 -12.52 -1.38 6.74
CA GLN A 263 -13.58 -0.92 5.83
C GLN A 263 -13.02 -0.07 4.68
N LEU A 264 -12.04 0.81 4.94
CA LEU A 264 -11.32 1.55 3.89
C LEU A 264 -10.63 0.61 2.90
N CYS A 265 -9.96 -0.44 3.42
CA CYS A 265 -9.34 -1.46 2.58
C CYS A 265 -10.37 -2.23 1.74
N ARG A 266 -11.56 -2.53 2.30
CA ARG A 266 -12.62 -3.17 1.55
C ARG A 266 -13.16 -2.28 0.43
N TYR A 267 -13.32 -0.98 0.67
CA TYR A 267 -13.69 -0.01 -0.37
C TYR A 267 -12.63 0.04 -1.48
N ALA A 268 -11.34 0.02 -1.11
CA ALA A 268 -10.24 -0.06 -2.05
C ALA A 268 -10.35 -1.33 -2.92
N GLY A 269 -10.66 -2.47 -2.30
CA GLY A 269 -10.86 -3.73 -3.02
C GLY A 269 -12.01 -3.66 -4.03
N PHE A 270 -13.15 -3.07 -3.68
CA PHE A 270 -14.30 -2.91 -4.60
C PHE A 270 -14.03 -2.00 -5.80
N ASN A 271 -13.00 -1.16 -5.73
CA ASN A 271 -12.69 -0.20 -6.77
C ASN A 271 -12.11 -0.88 -8.03
N ASP A 272 -12.87 -0.90 -9.12
CA ASP A 272 -12.47 -1.47 -10.42
C ASP A 272 -11.31 -0.72 -11.11
N LYS A 273 -11.08 0.56 -10.74
CA LYS A 273 -9.99 1.38 -11.29
C LYS A 273 -8.66 1.17 -10.57
N LEU A 274 -8.69 0.62 -9.36
CA LEU A 274 -7.49 0.49 -8.54
C LEU A 274 -6.55 -0.56 -9.13
N THR A 275 -5.34 -0.13 -9.40
CA THR A 275 -4.29 -0.94 -10.01
C THR A 275 -3.12 -1.23 -9.08
N SER A 276 -2.98 -0.53 -7.95
CA SER A 276 -2.01 -0.89 -6.90
C SER A 276 -2.40 -0.35 -5.51
N ILE A 277 -2.00 -1.07 -4.47
CA ILE A 277 -2.13 -0.64 -3.07
C ILE A 277 -0.86 -0.97 -2.29
N GLY A 278 -0.41 -0.02 -1.46
CA GLY A 278 0.74 -0.21 -0.58
C GLY A 278 0.37 0.01 0.89
N PHE A 279 1.00 -0.77 1.78
CA PHE A 279 0.87 -0.70 3.23
C PHE A 279 2.25 -0.49 3.83
N TYR A 280 2.43 0.54 4.67
CA TYR A 280 3.73 1.05 5.09
C TYR A 280 3.83 1.30 6.60
N GLU A 281 5.05 1.53 7.07
CA GLU A 281 5.41 1.97 8.42
C GLU A 281 5.17 0.95 9.54
N PHE A 282 4.85 -0.30 9.25
CA PHE A 282 4.75 -1.32 10.29
C PHE A 282 6.13 -1.76 10.77
N ASN A 283 6.38 -1.61 12.06
CA ASN A 283 7.63 -2.02 12.72
C ASN A 283 7.35 -3.08 13.81
N PRO A 284 7.76 -4.34 13.60
CA PRO A 284 7.51 -5.41 14.55
C PRO A 284 8.20 -5.21 15.91
N ALA A 285 9.22 -4.34 16.01
CA ALA A 285 9.89 -4.05 17.27
C ALA A 285 8.97 -3.35 18.29
N TYR A 286 7.95 -2.64 17.80
CA TYR A 286 6.96 -1.94 18.65
C TYR A 286 5.65 -2.72 18.77
N ASP A 287 5.49 -3.84 18.05
CA ASP A 287 4.27 -4.62 18.06
C ASP A 287 4.19 -5.55 19.27
N ASN A 288 3.06 -5.58 19.93
CA ASN A 288 2.81 -6.44 21.07
C ASN A 288 2.00 -7.66 20.64
N ASN A 289 2.56 -8.86 20.78
CA ASN A 289 1.93 -10.14 20.44
C ASN A 289 1.41 -10.23 18.98
N GLY A 290 1.96 -9.44 18.07
CA GLY A 290 1.53 -9.41 16.66
C GLY A 290 0.16 -8.75 16.45
N GLN A 291 -0.28 -7.85 17.34
CA GLN A 291 -1.57 -7.18 17.24
C GLN A 291 -1.66 -6.35 15.95
N THR A 292 -0.66 -5.50 15.69
CA THR A 292 -0.63 -4.67 14.49
C THR A 292 -0.42 -5.50 13.23
N ALA A 293 0.47 -6.50 13.26
CA ALA A 293 0.64 -7.43 12.15
C ALA A 293 -0.68 -8.16 11.81
N THR A 294 -1.45 -8.55 12.85
CA THR A 294 -2.77 -9.18 12.67
C THR A 294 -3.77 -8.21 12.06
N LEU A 295 -3.81 -6.95 12.52
CA LEU A 295 -4.69 -5.94 11.93
C LEU A 295 -4.34 -5.70 10.45
N MET A 296 -3.06 -5.53 10.11
CA MET A 296 -2.66 -5.34 8.71
C MET A 296 -2.98 -6.56 7.85
N ALA A 297 -2.84 -7.77 8.38
CA ALA A 297 -3.29 -8.98 7.70
C ALA A 297 -4.82 -8.96 7.44
N GLN A 298 -5.62 -8.50 8.41
CA GLN A 298 -7.07 -8.34 8.24
C GLN A 298 -7.40 -7.26 7.21
N MET A 299 -6.70 -6.13 7.21
CA MET A 299 -6.85 -5.06 6.21
C MET A 299 -6.59 -5.59 4.80
N ILE A 300 -5.50 -6.33 4.61
CA ILE A 300 -5.17 -6.98 3.33
C ILE A 300 -6.24 -8.00 2.95
N TRP A 301 -6.72 -8.79 3.90
CA TRP A 301 -7.80 -9.76 3.66
C TRP A 301 -9.10 -9.07 3.21
N TYR A 302 -9.48 -7.95 3.85
CA TYR A 302 -10.65 -7.17 3.44
C TYR A 302 -10.48 -6.54 2.06
N PHE A 303 -9.26 -6.14 1.71
CA PHE A 303 -8.96 -5.72 0.34
C PHE A 303 -9.20 -6.87 -0.66
N ILE A 304 -8.69 -8.06 -0.37
CA ILE A 304 -8.87 -9.26 -1.19
C ILE A 304 -10.36 -9.61 -1.31
N ASP A 305 -11.11 -9.61 -0.20
CA ASP A 305 -12.55 -9.84 -0.20
C ASP A 305 -13.28 -8.81 -1.10
N GLY A 306 -12.92 -7.53 -0.97
CA GLY A 306 -13.44 -6.48 -1.84
C GLY A 306 -13.13 -6.74 -3.30
N TYR A 307 -11.89 -7.08 -3.63
CA TYR A 307 -11.44 -7.33 -4.99
C TYR A 307 -12.25 -8.43 -5.69
N TYR A 308 -12.45 -9.57 -5.04
CA TYR A 308 -13.23 -10.67 -5.62
C TYR A 308 -14.75 -10.42 -5.62
N ASN A 309 -15.20 -9.35 -4.98
CA ASN A 309 -16.59 -8.88 -5.02
C ASN A 309 -16.78 -7.64 -5.91
N ARG A 310 -15.81 -7.30 -6.77
CA ARG A 310 -15.94 -6.23 -7.78
C ARG A 310 -17.09 -6.51 -8.72
N LYS A 311 -17.84 -5.45 -9.03
CA LYS A 311 -19.00 -5.57 -9.96
C LYS A 311 -18.58 -5.58 -11.43
N LYS A 312 -17.34 -5.16 -11.73
CA LYS A 312 -16.80 -5.02 -13.10
C LYS A 312 -17.69 -4.14 -13.98
N ASP A 313 -18.28 -3.10 -13.38
CA ASP A 313 -19.22 -2.19 -14.03
C ASP A 313 -18.50 -0.96 -14.65
N PHE A 314 -17.19 -0.84 -14.45
CA PHE A 314 -16.37 0.17 -15.08
C PHE A 314 -15.81 -0.33 -16.42
N PRO A 315 -16.01 0.40 -17.55
CA PRO A 315 -15.50 -0.02 -18.85
C PRO A 315 -13.97 0.07 -18.87
N LEU A 316 -13.29 -1.08 -18.94
CA LEU A 316 -11.84 -1.18 -19.02
C LEU A 316 -11.27 -0.85 -20.41
N SER A 317 -12.11 -0.74 -21.44
CA SER A 317 -11.69 -0.35 -22.78
C SER A 317 -12.77 0.44 -23.53
N PRO A 318 -12.39 1.36 -24.46
CA PRO A 318 -13.34 2.08 -25.32
C PRO A 318 -14.21 1.19 -26.20
N LYS A 319 -13.82 -0.07 -26.43
CA LYS A 319 -14.57 -1.05 -27.25
C LYS A 319 -15.81 -1.63 -26.54
N SER A 320 -15.93 -1.44 -25.24
CA SER A 320 -17.09 -1.89 -24.46
C SER A 320 -18.22 -0.84 -24.39
N GLN A 321 -18.08 0.29 -25.07
CA GLN A 321 -19.06 1.39 -25.05
C GLN A 321 -20.10 1.35 -26.18
N TYR A 322 -20.12 0.28 -27.02
CA TYR A 322 -21.11 0.14 -28.10
C TYR A 322 -21.66 -1.27 -28.16
#